data_bdf1ccff909dfc675c173fb6b66b2e44
#
_entry.id   bdf1ccff909dfc675c173fb6b66b2e44
#
_cell.length_a   1.000
_cell.length_b   1.000
_cell.length_c   1.000
_cell.angle_alpha   90.00
_cell.angle_beta   90.00
_cell.angle_gamma   90.00
#
_symmetry.space_group_name_H-M   'P 1'
#
loop_
_entity.id
_entity.type
_entity.pdbx_description
1 polymer ?
#
loop_
_entity_poly.entity_id
_entity_poly.type
_entity_poly.pdbx_seq_one_letter_code
_entity_poly.pdbx_strand_id
1 'polypeptide(L)'
;MRFNSNQNRTKFISNLIILLFSFFSGVSLAKYENSNPSIGLKSLSDVIKWRLDAPPAPERVQIELSSEWQDKDFAADDYAVWIGHSTFLIKHKNLTVLTDPVFSKRASPFSWIGPKRLIPPAVPMAELPKVDVILISHNHYDH
;
A
#
# COMPACT_ATOMS: atom_id res chain seq x y z
N MET A 1 -0.25 14.69 -50.70
CA MET A 1 0.58 13.97 -49.69
C MET A 1 -0.35 13.26 -48.69
N ARG A 2 -0.48 11.94 -48.76
CA ARG A 2 -1.25 11.18 -47.76
C ARG A 2 -0.32 10.79 -46.61
N PHE A 3 -0.50 11.38 -45.46
CA PHE A 3 0.22 11.00 -44.25
C PHE A 3 -0.22 9.58 -43.78
N ASN A 4 0.76 8.69 -43.67
CA ASN A 4 0.54 7.29 -43.33
C ASN A 4 0.34 7.16 -41.82
N SER A 5 -0.90 7.38 -41.34
CA SER A 5 -1.28 7.35 -39.91
C SER A 5 -1.13 5.97 -39.25
N ASN A 6 -1.09 4.89 -40.02
CA ASN A 6 -0.98 3.54 -39.46
C ASN A 6 0.44 3.20 -39.00
N GLN A 7 1.49 3.67 -39.65
CA GLN A 7 2.87 3.41 -39.21
C GLN A 7 3.21 4.08 -37.88
N ASN A 8 2.63 5.26 -37.63
CA ASN A 8 2.87 5.95 -36.35
C ASN A 8 2.13 5.29 -35.18
N ARG A 9 0.95 4.73 -35.41
CA ARG A 9 0.20 3.95 -34.38
C ARG A 9 0.93 2.68 -33.99
N THR A 10 1.47 1.93 -34.96
CA THR A 10 2.19 0.68 -34.69
C THR A 10 3.49 0.95 -33.93
N LYS A 11 4.23 2.00 -34.26
CA LYS A 11 5.43 2.40 -33.53
C LYS A 11 5.11 2.87 -32.12
N PHE A 12 4.01 3.58 -31.90
CA PHE A 12 3.59 4.04 -30.59
C PHE A 12 3.21 2.86 -29.67
N ILE A 13 2.46 1.89 -30.19
CA ILE A 13 2.07 0.67 -29.46
C ILE A 13 3.30 -0.19 -29.14
N SER A 14 4.22 -0.35 -30.09
CA SER A 14 5.46 -1.08 -29.89
C SER A 14 6.34 -0.44 -28.80
N ASN A 15 6.49 0.88 -28.82
CA ASN A 15 7.25 1.60 -27.81
C ASN A 15 6.60 1.56 -26.44
N LEU A 16 5.26 1.58 -26.37
CA LEU A 16 4.52 1.46 -25.12
C LEU A 16 4.69 0.05 -24.50
N ILE A 17 4.66 -0.99 -25.33
CA ILE A 17 4.90 -2.37 -24.92
C ILE A 17 6.34 -2.55 -24.40
N ILE A 18 7.33 -1.97 -25.09
CA ILE A 18 8.73 -2.01 -24.66
C ILE A 18 8.92 -1.25 -23.34
N LEU A 19 8.25 -0.10 -23.17
CA LEU A 19 8.31 0.67 -21.92
C LEU A 19 7.66 -0.10 -20.76
N LEU A 20 6.55 -0.79 -20.99
CA LEU A 20 5.90 -1.65 -19.98
C LEU A 20 6.79 -2.85 -19.62
N PHE A 21 7.46 -3.47 -20.59
CA PHE A 21 8.41 -4.56 -20.33
C PHE A 21 9.68 -4.08 -19.60
N SER A 22 10.17 -2.88 -19.88
CA SER A 22 11.35 -2.31 -19.20
C SER A 22 11.07 -2.00 -17.72
N PHE A 23 9.82 -1.66 -17.38
CA PHE A 23 9.42 -1.45 -15.99
C PHE A 23 9.40 -2.75 -15.16
N PHE A 24 9.20 -3.91 -15.81
CA PHE A 24 9.25 -5.21 -15.15
C PHE A 24 10.66 -5.79 -15.00
N SER A 25 11.65 -5.26 -15.71
CA SER A 25 13.02 -5.79 -15.69
C SER A 25 13.87 -5.31 -14.50
N GLY A 26 13.35 -4.41 -13.69
CA GLY A 26 14.03 -3.86 -12.51
C GLY A 26 13.65 -4.52 -11.18
N VAL A 27 12.85 -5.59 -11.20
CA VAL A 27 12.54 -6.35 -9.99
C VAL A 27 13.77 -7.16 -9.63
N SER A 28 14.51 -6.70 -8.64
CA SER A 28 15.59 -7.47 -8.00
C SER A 28 15.02 -8.83 -7.62
N LEU A 29 15.54 -9.88 -8.24
CA LEU A 29 15.21 -11.27 -7.94
C LEU A 29 15.92 -11.68 -6.63
N ALA A 30 15.70 -10.96 -5.54
CA ALA A 30 15.90 -11.52 -4.22
C ALA A 30 14.82 -12.60 -4.07
N LYS A 31 15.19 -13.84 -4.35
CA LYS A 31 14.31 -14.98 -4.27
C LYS A 31 14.10 -15.32 -2.79
N TYR A 32 13.17 -14.62 -2.14
CA TYR A 32 12.68 -15.05 -0.85
C TYR A 32 11.80 -16.26 -1.06
N GLU A 33 12.23 -17.41 -0.58
CA GLU A 33 11.42 -18.61 -0.59
C GLU A 33 10.57 -18.65 0.66
N ASN A 34 9.30 -18.96 0.47
CA ASN A 34 8.40 -19.16 1.58
C ASN A 34 8.87 -20.37 2.40
N SER A 35 8.99 -20.25 3.72
CA SER A 35 9.32 -21.37 4.59
C SER A 35 8.30 -22.50 4.53
N ASN A 36 7.09 -22.21 4.06
CA ASN A 36 6.06 -23.21 3.76
C ASN A 36 5.92 -23.38 2.22
N PRO A 37 6.46 -24.45 1.64
CA PRO A 37 6.41 -24.70 0.18
C PRO A 37 4.99 -24.94 -0.36
N SER A 38 4.00 -25.20 0.49
CA SER A 38 2.60 -25.33 0.07
C SER A 38 1.93 -24.00 -0.30
N ILE A 39 2.54 -22.87 0.05
CA ILE A 39 2.06 -21.54 -0.32
C ILE A 39 2.72 -21.15 -1.65
N GLY A 40 2.18 -21.63 -2.76
CA GLY A 40 2.62 -21.22 -4.08
C GLY A 40 2.29 -19.76 -4.40
N LEU A 41 3.07 -19.19 -5.31
CA LEU A 41 2.74 -17.87 -5.88
C LEU A 41 1.40 -17.98 -6.63
N LYS A 42 0.46 -17.12 -6.29
CA LYS A 42 -0.82 -17.04 -7.00
C LYS A 42 -0.60 -16.55 -8.41
N SER A 43 -1.18 -17.26 -9.38
CA SER A 43 -1.13 -16.83 -10.78
C SER A 43 -2.08 -15.66 -11.03
N LEU A 44 -1.88 -14.95 -12.13
CA LEU A 44 -2.80 -13.88 -12.54
C LEU A 44 -4.23 -14.40 -12.72
N SER A 45 -4.38 -15.63 -13.22
CA SER A 45 -5.70 -16.29 -13.36
C SER A 45 -6.37 -16.53 -12.01
N ASP A 46 -5.61 -16.87 -10.96
CA ASP A 46 -6.15 -17.06 -9.62
C ASP A 46 -6.66 -15.75 -9.04
N VAL A 47 -5.93 -14.66 -9.29
CA VAL A 47 -6.35 -13.31 -8.86
C VAL A 47 -7.62 -12.87 -9.59
N ILE A 48 -7.70 -13.11 -10.91
CA ILE A 48 -8.89 -12.77 -11.69
C ILE A 48 -10.08 -13.59 -11.20
N LYS A 49 -9.91 -14.91 -11.03
CA LYS A 49 -10.96 -15.80 -10.53
C LYS A 49 -11.44 -15.35 -9.15
N TRP A 50 -10.52 -15.12 -8.22
CA TRP A 50 -10.85 -14.58 -6.90
C TRP A 50 -11.65 -13.27 -6.99
N ARG A 51 -11.29 -12.38 -7.90
CA ARG A 51 -11.99 -11.09 -8.07
C ARG A 51 -13.41 -11.26 -8.62
N LEU A 52 -13.62 -12.24 -9.52
CA LEU A 52 -14.93 -12.55 -10.08
C LEU A 52 -15.83 -13.29 -9.09
N ASP A 53 -15.25 -14.18 -8.29
CA ASP A 53 -15.94 -14.97 -7.27
C ASP A 53 -16.12 -14.22 -5.95
N ALA A 54 -15.55 -13.03 -5.81
CA ALA A 54 -15.63 -12.25 -4.58
C ALA A 54 -17.10 -11.89 -4.27
N PRO A 55 -17.56 -12.11 -3.04
CA PRO A 55 -18.90 -11.66 -2.63
C PRO A 55 -19.00 -10.14 -2.72
N PRO A 56 -20.21 -9.60 -2.82
CA PRO A 56 -20.41 -8.16 -2.78
C PRO A 56 -19.76 -7.58 -1.51
N ALA A 57 -19.18 -6.40 -1.66
CA ALA A 57 -18.55 -5.73 -0.51
C ALA A 57 -19.59 -5.55 0.61
N PRO A 58 -19.21 -5.83 1.86
CA PRO A 58 -20.09 -5.62 3.00
C PRO A 58 -20.52 -4.15 3.08
N GLU A 59 -21.67 -3.92 3.70
CA GLU A 59 -22.17 -2.57 3.94
C GLU A 59 -21.13 -1.78 4.78
N ARG A 60 -20.89 -0.54 4.40
CA ARG A 60 -19.91 0.30 5.10
C ARG A 60 -20.46 0.70 6.46
N VAL A 61 -19.78 0.27 7.50
CA VAL A 61 -20.02 0.76 8.85
C VAL A 61 -19.25 2.06 9.02
N GLN A 62 -19.92 3.12 9.47
CA GLN A 62 -19.23 4.33 9.92
C GLN A 62 -18.58 4.06 11.26
N ILE A 63 -17.26 4.19 11.30
CA ILE A 63 -16.48 4.08 12.53
C ILE A 63 -16.13 5.50 12.96
N GLU A 64 -16.57 5.87 14.15
CA GLU A 64 -16.10 7.11 14.76
C GLU A 64 -14.67 6.94 15.22
N LEU A 65 -13.82 7.85 14.77
CA LEU A 65 -12.42 7.87 15.19
C LEU A 65 -12.32 8.57 16.55
N SER A 66 -11.63 7.94 17.49
CA SER A 66 -11.31 8.59 18.76
C SER A 66 -10.40 9.80 18.52
N SER A 67 -10.69 10.89 19.20
CA SER A 67 -9.85 12.09 19.22
C SER A 67 -8.90 12.13 20.44
N GLU A 68 -8.90 11.11 21.28
CA GLU A 68 -8.09 11.04 22.50
C GLU A 68 -6.58 11.21 22.27
N TRP A 69 -6.11 10.88 21.07
CA TRP A 69 -4.72 11.08 20.69
C TRP A 69 -4.33 12.56 20.59
N GLN A 70 -5.30 13.48 20.39
CA GLN A 70 -5.05 14.92 20.28
C GLN A 70 -4.63 15.53 21.60
N ASP A 71 -5.07 14.94 22.71
CA ASP A 71 -4.71 15.36 24.07
C ASP A 71 -3.46 14.65 24.61
N LYS A 72 -2.86 13.77 23.83
CA LYS A 72 -1.66 13.04 24.21
C LYS A 72 -0.41 13.91 24.13
N ASP A 73 0.34 13.90 25.22
CA ASP A 73 1.72 14.37 25.18
C ASP A 73 2.62 13.29 24.58
N PHE A 74 2.80 13.36 23.25
CA PHE A 74 3.68 12.43 22.55
C PHE A 74 5.15 12.47 23.02
N ALA A 75 5.54 13.46 23.80
CA ALA A 75 6.88 13.56 24.35
C ALA A 75 7.03 12.84 25.69
N ALA A 76 6.00 12.84 26.53
CA ALA A 76 6.08 12.37 27.92
C ALA A 76 5.68 10.90 28.10
N ASP A 77 4.64 10.44 27.42
CA ASP A 77 3.99 9.16 27.72
C ASP A 77 4.48 8.01 26.86
N ASP A 78 4.41 6.80 27.41
CA ASP A 78 4.43 5.56 26.63
C ASP A 78 3.02 5.34 26.03
N TYR A 79 2.93 4.98 24.74
CA TYR A 79 1.66 4.79 24.06
C TYR A 79 1.76 3.79 22.91
N ALA A 80 0.59 3.29 22.51
CA ALA A 80 0.37 2.62 21.23
C ALA A 80 -0.89 3.19 20.60
N VAL A 81 -0.77 3.83 19.44
CA VAL A 81 -1.87 4.41 18.69
C VAL A 81 -2.02 3.67 17.37
N TRP A 82 -3.20 3.11 17.11
CA TRP A 82 -3.53 2.55 15.81
C TRP A 82 -3.91 3.67 14.85
N ILE A 83 -3.11 3.87 13.82
CA ILE A 83 -3.34 4.90 12.81
C ILE A 83 -4.30 4.43 11.72
N GLY A 84 -4.37 3.11 11.53
CA GLY A 84 -5.25 2.48 10.56
C GLY A 84 -4.50 1.47 9.69
N HIS A 85 -5.23 0.48 9.16
CA HIS A 85 -4.69 -0.68 8.47
C HIS A 85 -3.65 -1.38 9.36
N SER A 86 -2.44 -1.62 8.92
CA SER A 86 -1.34 -2.21 9.69
C SER A 86 -0.44 -1.17 10.39
N THR A 87 -0.76 0.11 10.27
CA THR A 87 0.05 1.21 10.79
C THR A 87 -0.22 1.46 12.26
N PHE A 88 0.80 1.31 13.10
CA PHE A 88 0.80 1.70 14.50
C PHE A 88 1.92 2.68 14.78
N LEU A 89 1.63 3.67 15.61
CA LEU A 89 2.61 4.54 16.25
C LEU A 89 2.78 4.09 17.69
N ILE A 90 3.98 3.65 18.02
CA ILE A 90 4.30 3.08 19.35
C ILE A 90 5.45 3.87 19.95
N LYS A 91 5.28 4.33 21.17
CA LYS A 91 6.38 4.87 21.96
C LYS A 91 6.58 4.02 23.20
N HIS A 92 7.82 3.67 23.44
CA HIS A 92 8.25 3.05 24.69
C HIS A 92 9.53 3.70 25.15
N LYS A 93 9.49 4.33 26.32
CA LYS A 93 10.59 5.13 26.87
C LYS A 93 10.99 6.25 25.87
N ASN A 94 12.22 6.20 25.37
CA ASN A 94 12.76 7.19 24.46
C ASN A 94 12.73 6.75 22.99
N LEU A 95 12.04 5.67 22.66
CA LEU A 95 11.99 5.12 21.31
C LEU A 95 10.58 5.22 20.74
N THR A 96 10.46 5.91 19.60
CA THR A 96 9.22 6.02 18.84
C THR A 96 9.32 5.20 17.56
N VAL A 97 8.43 4.24 17.42
CA VAL A 97 8.39 3.28 16.31
C VAL A 97 7.11 3.46 15.51
N LEU A 98 7.23 3.49 14.19
CA LEU A 98 6.11 3.48 13.27
C LEU A 98 6.14 2.18 12.48
N THR A 99 5.04 1.41 12.51
CA THR A 99 4.95 0.16 11.74
C THR A 99 4.18 0.38 10.45
N ASP A 100 4.60 -0.29 9.38
CA ASP A 100 3.91 -0.36 8.08
C ASP A 100 3.20 0.95 7.70
N PRO A 101 3.93 2.05 7.42
CA PRO A 101 3.39 3.40 7.36
C PRO A 101 2.62 3.68 6.07
N VAL A 102 1.35 3.33 6.03
CA VAL A 102 0.46 3.58 4.90
C VAL A 102 -0.47 4.75 5.19
N PHE A 103 -0.23 5.88 4.54
CA PHE A 103 -1.05 7.10 4.63
C PHE A 103 -1.79 7.42 3.33
N SER A 104 -1.57 6.63 2.29
CA SER A 104 -2.19 6.82 0.99
C SER A 104 -3.70 6.64 1.03
N LYS A 105 -4.40 7.33 0.12
CA LYS A 105 -5.86 7.19 -0.05
C LYS A 105 -6.28 5.85 -0.67
N ARG A 106 -5.31 5.11 -1.23
CA ARG A 106 -5.54 3.80 -1.86
C ARG A 106 -4.39 2.85 -1.53
N ALA A 107 -4.71 1.60 -1.32
CA ALA A 107 -3.76 0.50 -1.27
C ALA A 107 -3.37 0.13 -2.71
N SER A 108 -2.48 0.91 -3.31
CA SER A 108 -2.03 0.74 -4.70
C SER A 108 -0.80 1.61 -4.98
N PRO A 109 0.10 1.17 -5.86
CA PRO A 109 1.18 2.03 -6.36
C PRO A 109 0.66 3.21 -7.20
N PHE A 110 -0.61 3.18 -7.62
CA PHE A 110 -1.23 4.25 -8.41
C PHE A 110 -2.34 4.94 -7.61
N SER A 111 -2.39 6.27 -7.66
CA SER A 111 -3.37 7.09 -6.91
C SER A 111 -4.81 6.96 -7.42
N TRP A 112 -5.00 6.46 -8.65
CA TRP A 112 -6.30 6.40 -9.34
C TRP A 112 -6.90 4.99 -9.43
N ILE A 113 -6.14 3.92 -9.17
CA ILE A 113 -6.59 2.53 -9.22
C ILE A 113 -6.33 1.82 -7.88
N GLY A 114 -7.06 0.74 -7.62
CA GLY A 114 -6.94 -0.08 -6.40
C GLY A 114 -7.93 0.29 -5.30
N PRO A 115 -7.98 -0.51 -4.25
CA PRO A 115 -8.92 -0.33 -3.14
C PRO A 115 -8.74 1.03 -2.47
N LYS A 116 -9.84 1.72 -2.22
CA LYS A 116 -9.82 2.98 -1.46
C LYS A 116 -9.70 2.67 0.03
N ARG A 117 -8.96 3.52 0.73
CA ARG A 117 -8.99 3.56 2.19
C ARG A 117 -10.42 3.87 2.64
N LEU A 118 -10.94 3.09 3.58
CA LEU A 118 -12.31 3.26 4.10
C LEU A 118 -12.35 4.24 5.27
N ILE A 119 -11.31 4.24 6.10
CA ILE A 119 -11.18 5.05 7.31
C ILE A 119 -9.95 5.94 7.12
N PRO A 120 -10.03 7.26 7.34
CA PRO A 120 -8.86 8.13 7.30
C PRO A 120 -7.83 7.70 8.36
N PRO A 121 -6.55 8.07 8.21
CA PRO A 121 -5.57 7.85 9.28
C PRO A 121 -6.04 8.55 10.56
N ALA A 122 -5.99 7.85 11.70
CA ALA A 122 -6.38 8.43 12.98
C ALA A 122 -5.49 9.62 13.36
N VAL A 123 -4.18 9.50 13.10
CA VAL A 123 -3.22 10.61 13.23
C VAL A 123 -2.76 10.99 11.82
N PRO A 124 -2.98 12.23 11.37
CA PRO A 124 -2.45 12.71 10.10
C PRO A 124 -0.92 12.65 10.05
N MET A 125 -0.35 12.39 8.88
CA MET A 125 1.12 12.31 8.72
C MET A 125 1.84 13.59 9.20
N ALA A 126 1.22 14.76 8.99
CA ALA A 126 1.80 16.04 9.38
C ALA A 126 1.81 16.27 10.90
N GLU A 127 1.05 15.49 11.65
CA GLU A 127 0.90 15.59 13.10
C GLU A 127 1.64 14.46 13.85
N LEU A 128 2.38 13.62 13.11
CA LEU A 128 3.21 12.59 13.72
C LEU A 128 4.34 13.23 14.52
N PRO A 129 4.65 12.71 15.73
CA PRO A 129 5.87 13.08 16.44
C PRO A 129 7.11 12.62 15.67
N LYS A 130 8.30 13.01 16.16
CA LYS A 130 9.54 12.47 15.61
C LYS A 130 9.55 10.94 15.74
N VAL A 131 9.69 10.26 14.62
CA VAL A 131 9.81 8.80 14.53
C VAL A 131 11.30 8.43 14.49
N ASP A 132 11.72 7.53 15.36
CA ASP A 132 13.10 7.06 15.44
C ASP A 132 13.32 5.81 14.58
N VAL A 133 12.32 4.93 14.48
CA VAL A 133 12.41 3.67 13.73
C VAL A 133 11.13 3.44 12.93
N ILE A 134 11.29 2.99 11.69
CA ILE A 134 10.21 2.48 10.86
C ILE A 134 10.42 0.98 10.68
N LEU A 135 9.38 0.19 10.98
CA LEU A 135 9.37 -1.25 10.77
C LEU A 135 8.40 -1.58 9.63
N ILE A 136 8.90 -2.32 8.64
CA ILE A 136 8.11 -2.83 7.53
C ILE A 136 8.00 -4.34 7.69
N SER A 137 6.78 -4.87 7.77
CA SER A 137 6.54 -6.29 7.98
C SER A 137 6.88 -7.12 6.74
N HIS A 138 6.54 -6.62 5.56
CA HIS A 138 6.81 -7.29 4.29
C HIS A 138 6.71 -6.35 3.08
N ASN A 139 7.15 -6.80 1.94
CA ASN A 139 7.25 -6.00 0.72
C ASN A 139 5.94 -6.05 -0.09
N HIS A 140 4.85 -5.51 0.45
CA HIS A 140 3.66 -5.18 -0.31
C HIS A 140 3.46 -3.67 -0.33
N TYR A 141 2.69 -3.16 -1.31
CA TYR A 141 2.45 -1.73 -1.50
C TYR A 141 1.47 -1.12 -0.48
N ASP A 142 0.88 -1.92 0.36
CA ASP A 142 -0.04 -1.54 1.44
C ASP A 142 0.56 -1.74 2.85
N HIS A 143 1.92 -1.84 2.90
CA HIS A 143 2.69 -1.94 4.15
C HIS A 143 3.87 -1.00 4.19
#